data_436388c85de1c6f318951c87e8466cdc
#
_entry.id   436388c85de1c6f318951c87e8466cdc
#
_cell.length_a   1.000
_cell.length_b   1.000
_cell.length_c   1.000
_cell.angle_alpha   90.00
_cell.angle_beta   90.00
_cell.angle_gamma   90.00
#
_symmetry.space_group_name_H-M   'P 1'
#
loop_
_entity.id
_entity.type
_entity.pdbx_description
1 polymer ?
#
loop_
_entity_poly.entity_id
_entity_poly.type
_entity_poly.pdbx_seq_one_letter_code
_entity_poly.pdbx_strand_id
1 'polypeptide(L)'
;SRLLGQVSVFYAMDRKELPEQCDYRDCIIEKSKELSAYMLFLYERTQKIRAKQVAKEQDNMLKVSTDGRKAALHMRLVGGDQPYDEHNKLFWCAENVTAIYEKDPQSTQLIFCDISTPKNSFNIYQELSRRLKERGIPAREIAFIHSYKSEESRKQLFDEINMGKIRVLIGSTFKLGIGANVQSKLKAIHHLDVPWRPADMVQREGRILRRGNENDEVYIYRYITKGSFDAYSWQILENKQKFISQFLSGTEYQRTVEDLEN
;
A
#
# COMPACT_ATOMS: atom_id res chain seq x y z
N SER A 1 14.79 -3.70 -17.40
CA SER A 1 13.63 -2.89 -17.10
C SER A 1 12.34 -3.45 -17.72
N ARG A 2 11.95 -4.67 -17.39
CA ARG A 2 10.67 -5.31 -17.71
C ARG A 2 10.39 -6.28 -16.55
N LEU A 3 10.18 -5.77 -15.34
CA LEU A 3 10.12 -6.64 -14.15
C LEU A 3 8.81 -6.58 -13.37
N LEU A 4 7.79 -5.86 -13.83
CA LEU A 4 6.47 -5.87 -13.19
C LEU A 4 5.38 -5.88 -14.28
N GLY A 5 5.41 -6.93 -15.11
CA GLY A 5 4.35 -7.21 -16.07
C GLY A 5 3.10 -7.69 -15.35
N GLN A 6 2.07 -6.87 -15.42
CA GLN A 6 0.66 -7.22 -15.39
C GLN A 6 0.25 -8.45 -14.56
N VAL A 7 -0.02 -8.24 -13.28
CA VAL A 7 -0.88 -9.16 -12.54
C VAL A 7 -2.26 -8.50 -12.42
N SER A 8 -2.96 -8.40 -13.52
CA SER A 8 -4.37 -8.09 -13.52
C SER A 8 -5.16 -9.40 -13.54
N VAL A 9 -5.62 -9.84 -12.40
CA VAL A 9 -6.69 -10.83 -12.35
C VAL A 9 -7.99 -10.09 -12.67
N PHE A 10 -8.24 -9.88 -13.95
CA PHE A 10 -9.55 -9.41 -14.41
C PHE A 10 -10.49 -10.61 -14.40
N TYR A 11 -11.44 -10.63 -13.47
CA TYR A 11 -12.68 -11.31 -13.71
C TYR A 11 -13.30 -10.71 -14.98
N ALA A 12 -13.79 -11.56 -15.89
CA ALA A 12 -14.53 -11.13 -17.06
C ALA A 12 -15.84 -10.47 -16.60
N MET A 13 -15.79 -9.19 -16.28
CA MET A 13 -16.93 -8.32 -16.03
C MET A 13 -17.22 -7.53 -17.30
N ASP A 14 -18.49 -7.28 -17.56
CA ASP A 14 -18.95 -6.46 -18.67
C ASP A 14 -18.20 -5.10 -18.65
N ARG A 15 -17.38 -4.86 -19.68
CA ARG A 15 -16.40 -3.74 -19.75
C ARG A 15 -17.04 -2.34 -19.76
N LYS A 16 -18.34 -2.22 -19.92
CA LYS A 16 -19.04 -0.92 -20.09
C LYS A 16 -19.22 -0.09 -18.82
N GLU A 17 -18.89 -0.62 -17.63
CA GLU A 17 -19.13 0.05 -16.34
C GLU A 17 -17.88 0.17 -15.45
N LEU A 18 -16.71 -0.21 -15.96
CA LEU A 18 -15.41 -0.07 -15.29
C LEU A 18 -14.61 1.05 -15.96
N PRO A 19 -13.63 1.67 -15.26
CA PRO A 19 -12.68 2.55 -15.89
C PRO A 19 -12.05 1.92 -17.13
N GLU A 20 -12.00 2.64 -18.24
CA GLU A 20 -11.49 2.14 -19.51
C GLU A 20 -9.98 1.88 -19.45
N GLN A 21 -9.27 2.69 -18.67
CA GLN A 21 -7.82 2.61 -18.53
C GLN A 21 -7.42 2.63 -17.05
N CYS A 22 -6.56 1.67 -16.66
CA CYS A 22 -5.92 1.62 -15.36
C CYS A 22 -4.39 1.67 -15.53
N ASP A 23 -3.77 2.73 -15.04
CA ASP A 23 -2.33 2.95 -15.12
C ASP A 23 -1.64 2.62 -13.78
N TYR A 24 -0.79 1.58 -13.81
CA TYR A 24 0.02 1.17 -12.66
C TYR A 24 1.33 1.95 -12.63
N ARG A 25 1.57 2.68 -11.55
CA ARG A 25 2.73 3.56 -11.36
C ARG A 25 3.60 3.11 -10.19
N ASP A 26 4.71 2.47 -10.51
CA ASP A 26 5.72 2.11 -9.52
C ASP A 26 6.62 3.31 -9.25
N CYS A 27 6.50 3.85 -8.04
CA CYS A 27 7.37 4.90 -7.53
C CYS A 27 8.55 4.25 -6.79
N ILE A 28 9.66 4.10 -7.50
CA ILE A 28 10.89 3.49 -6.96
C ILE A 28 11.72 4.57 -6.28
N ILE A 29 11.97 4.40 -4.99
CA ILE A 29 12.71 5.33 -4.13
C ILE A 29 14.04 4.70 -3.75
N GLU A 30 15.14 5.39 -3.94
CA GLU A 30 16.45 4.93 -3.46
C GLU A 30 16.48 4.95 -1.93
N LYS A 31 17.11 3.95 -1.33
CA LYS A 31 17.23 3.89 0.12
C LYS A 31 18.26 4.89 0.62
N SER A 32 17.96 5.57 1.71
CA SER A 32 18.86 6.49 2.37
C SER A 32 20.05 5.76 3.05
N LYS A 33 21.06 6.53 3.45
CA LYS A 33 22.21 6.00 4.22
C LYS A 33 21.75 5.42 5.56
N GLU A 34 20.80 6.08 6.22
CA GLU A 34 20.24 5.67 7.52
C GLU A 34 19.48 4.35 7.39
N LEU A 35 18.63 4.23 6.36
CA LEU A 35 17.94 2.97 6.10
C LEU A 35 18.94 1.87 5.73
N SER A 36 19.99 2.18 4.97
CA SER A 36 21.04 1.21 4.61
C SER A 36 21.76 0.68 5.85
N ALA A 37 22.12 1.56 6.79
CA ALA A 37 22.73 1.17 8.07
C ALA A 37 21.76 0.31 8.91
N TYR A 38 20.49 0.68 8.95
CA TYR A 38 19.48 -0.11 9.66
C TYR A 38 19.25 -1.48 9.04
N MET A 39 19.29 -1.60 7.72
CA MET A 39 19.18 -2.89 7.02
C MET A 39 20.36 -3.81 7.37
N LEU A 40 21.59 -3.26 7.50
CA LEU A 40 22.74 -4.01 7.97
C LEU A 40 22.55 -4.51 9.41
N PHE A 41 22.07 -3.66 10.30
CA PHE A 41 21.72 -4.05 11.67
C PHE A 41 20.68 -5.19 11.71
N LEU A 42 19.64 -5.14 10.87
CA LEU A 42 18.66 -6.23 10.75
C LEU A 42 19.28 -7.52 10.23
N TYR A 43 20.22 -7.42 9.31
CA TYR A 43 20.99 -8.58 8.83
C TYR A 43 21.80 -9.22 9.96
N GLU A 44 22.49 -8.45 10.76
CA GLU A 44 23.25 -8.96 11.92
C GLU A 44 22.33 -9.64 12.94
N ARG A 45 21.15 -9.06 13.24
CA ARG A 45 20.13 -9.70 14.07
C ARG A 45 19.72 -11.07 13.49
N THR A 46 19.50 -11.13 12.19
CA THR A 46 19.17 -12.40 11.50
C THR A 46 20.24 -13.46 11.67
N GLN A 47 21.54 -13.09 11.58
CA GLN A 47 22.65 -14.03 11.80
C GLN A 47 22.65 -14.56 13.23
N LYS A 48 22.47 -13.71 14.24
CA LYS A 48 22.40 -14.11 15.67
C LYS A 48 21.22 -15.07 15.93
N ILE A 49 20.05 -14.80 15.34
CA ILE A 49 18.87 -15.67 15.46
C ILE A 49 19.14 -17.04 14.82
N ARG A 50 19.72 -17.08 13.61
CA ARG A 50 20.07 -18.33 12.92
C ARG A 50 21.11 -19.14 13.68
N ALA A 51 22.09 -18.48 14.29
CA ALA A 51 23.10 -19.09 15.14
C ALA A 51 22.58 -19.50 16.53
N LYS A 52 21.29 -19.29 16.83
CA LYS A 52 20.65 -19.53 18.14
C LYS A 52 21.35 -18.82 19.32
N GLN A 53 21.94 -17.65 19.05
CA GLN A 53 22.62 -16.82 20.05
C GLN A 53 21.67 -15.92 20.84
N VAL A 54 20.39 -15.87 20.47
CA VAL A 54 19.36 -15.05 21.10
C VAL A 54 18.13 -15.90 21.35
N ALA A 55 17.51 -15.76 22.53
CA ALA A 55 16.26 -16.44 22.85
C ALA A 55 15.12 -15.95 21.96
N LYS A 56 14.21 -16.85 21.54
CA LYS A 56 13.10 -16.53 20.61
C LYS A 56 12.16 -15.46 21.15
N GLU A 57 12.04 -15.36 22.45
CA GLU A 57 11.23 -14.36 23.14
C GLU A 57 11.86 -12.97 23.07
N GLN A 58 13.19 -12.88 23.06
CA GLN A 58 13.94 -11.64 22.95
C GLN A 58 13.93 -11.15 21.50
N ASP A 59 14.34 -12.01 20.54
CA ASP A 59 14.34 -11.68 19.11
C ASP A 59 14.03 -12.90 18.24
N ASN A 60 13.36 -12.65 17.09
CA ASN A 60 12.99 -13.68 16.14
C ASN A 60 12.75 -13.07 14.75
N MET A 61 12.65 -13.94 13.72
CA MET A 61 12.48 -13.51 12.34
C MET A 61 11.20 -12.68 12.11
N LEU A 62 10.14 -12.89 12.89
CA LEU A 62 8.92 -12.10 12.79
C LEU A 62 9.14 -10.66 13.26
N LYS A 63 9.87 -10.47 14.37
CA LYS A 63 10.28 -9.13 14.84
C LYS A 63 11.15 -8.43 13.80
N VAL A 64 12.16 -9.12 13.27
CA VAL A 64 13.04 -8.58 12.22
C VAL A 64 12.25 -8.15 10.98
N SER A 65 11.34 -9.00 10.50
CA SER A 65 10.48 -8.66 9.35
C SER A 65 9.59 -7.46 9.63
N THR A 66 9.01 -7.39 10.82
CA THR A 66 8.14 -6.29 11.23
C THR A 66 8.92 -4.98 11.28
N ASP A 67 10.11 -4.99 11.87
CA ASP A 67 10.98 -3.81 11.97
C ASP A 67 11.49 -3.39 10.59
N GLY A 68 11.84 -4.35 9.74
CA GLY A 68 12.24 -4.07 8.36
C GLY A 68 11.15 -3.41 7.53
N ARG A 69 9.89 -3.85 7.66
CA ARG A 69 8.74 -3.23 7.01
C ARG A 69 8.46 -1.83 7.55
N LYS A 70 8.57 -1.63 8.87
CA LYS A 70 8.43 -0.31 9.49
C LYS A 70 9.51 0.64 9.00
N ALA A 71 10.78 0.21 9.00
CA ALA A 71 11.91 1.02 8.54
C ALA A 71 11.76 1.41 7.07
N ALA A 72 11.34 0.47 6.21
CA ALA A 72 11.09 0.74 4.79
C ALA A 72 9.96 1.75 4.56
N LEU A 73 8.98 1.81 5.46
CA LEU A 73 7.90 2.81 5.42
C LEU A 73 8.39 4.16 5.94
N HIS A 74 8.98 4.20 7.14
CA HIS A 74 9.56 5.40 7.75
C HIS A 74 10.43 5.04 8.96
N MET A 75 11.67 5.55 9.02
CA MET A 75 12.65 5.20 10.06
C MET A 75 12.18 5.53 11.49
N ARG A 76 11.40 6.59 11.69
CA ARG A 76 10.83 6.93 13.01
C ARG A 76 9.89 5.87 13.58
N LEU A 77 9.45 4.90 12.79
CA LEU A 77 8.62 3.77 13.27
C LEU A 77 9.42 2.69 14.02
N VAL A 78 10.74 2.67 13.86
CA VAL A 78 11.65 1.70 14.52
C VAL A 78 12.43 2.30 15.68
N GLY A 79 12.35 3.62 15.85
CA GLY A 79 12.94 4.34 16.98
C GLY A 79 12.62 5.83 16.84
N GLY A 80 11.98 6.44 17.84
CA GLY A 80 11.37 7.78 17.76
C GLY A 80 12.26 8.89 17.19
N ASP A 81 13.56 8.85 17.48
CA ASP A 81 14.55 9.88 17.08
C ASP A 81 15.52 9.38 15.98
N GLN A 82 15.18 8.28 15.30
CA GLN A 82 16.02 7.80 14.21
C GLN A 82 16.07 8.84 13.08
N PRO A 83 17.25 9.19 12.59
CA PRO A 83 17.39 10.05 11.43
C PRO A 83 16.74 9.38 10.22
N TYR A 84 16.18 10.19 9.34
CA TYR A 84 15.47 9.71 8.15
C TYR A 84 15.65 10.70 6.99
N ASP A 85 15.52 10.19 5.79
CA ASP A 85 15.47 11.00 4.59
C ASP A 85 14.11 11.66 4.42
N GLU A 86 14.07 12.96 4.26
CA GLU A 86 12.85 13.72 3.97
C GLU A 86 12.21 13.30 2.63
N HIS A 87 12.99 12.87 1.64
CA HIS A 87 12.53 12.39 0.34
C HIS A 87 12.13 10.91 0.32
N ASN A 88 11.64 10.41 1.45
CA ASN A 88 11.13 9.06 1.60
C ASN A 88 9.79 8.84 0.88
N LYS A 89 9.18 7.66 1.05
CA LYS A 89 7.88 7.32 0.45
C LYS A 89 6.77 8.34 0.69
N LEU A 90 6.73 8.91 1.89
CA LEU A 90 5.69 9.88 2.27
C LEU A 90 5.81 11.17 1.47
N PHE A 91 7.06 11.59 1.19
CA PHE A 91 7.31 12.73 0.33
C PHE A 91 6.71 12.48 -1.06
N TRP A 92 7.10 11.39 -1.72
CA TRP A 92 6.64 11.09 -3.06
C TRP A 92 5.13 10.80 -3.12
N CYS A 93 4.57 10.18 -2.07
CA CYS A 93 3.12 10.03 -1.98
C CYS A 93 2.43 11.39 -1.90
N ALA A 94 2.91 12.30 -1.07
CA ALA A 94 2.35 13.64 -0.96
C ALA A 94 2.46 14.42 -2.27
N GLU A 95 3.59 14.33 -2.99
CA GLU A 95 3.77 14.93 -4.31
C GLU A 95 2.73 14.41 -5.32
N ASN A 96 2.60 13.09 -5.45
CA ASN A 96 1.67 12.48 -6.40
C ASN A 96 0.20 12.79 -6.06
N VAL A 97 -0.15 12.77 -4.77
CA VAL A 97 -1.50 13.12 -4.30
C VAL A 97 -1.82 14.57 -4.63
N THR A 98 -0.87 15.48 -4.37
CA THR A 98 -1.04 16.92 -4.65
C THR A 98 -1.16 17.18 -6.14
N ALA A 99 -0.33 16.54 -6.96
CA ALA A 99 -0.39 16.70 -8.41
C ALA A 99 -1.75 16.30 -9.01
N ILE A 100 -2.36 15.20 -8.51
CA ILE A 100 -3.71 14.79 -8.93
C ILE A 100 -4.75 15.76 -8.37
N TYR A 101 -4.61 16.18 -7.10
CA TYR A 101 -5.51 17.11 -6.45
C TYR A 101 -5.62 18.45 -7.20
N GLU A 102 -4.51 18.98 -7.69
CA GLU A 102 -4.45 20.24 -8.43
C GLU A 102 -4.98 20.09 -9.87
N LYS A 103 -4.62 18.97 -10.53
CA LYS A 103 -4.99 18.73 -11.92
C LYS A 103 -6.47 18.44 -12.10
N ASP A 104 -7.11 17.76 -11.14
CA ASP A 104 -8.50 17.33 -11.23
C ASP A 104 -9.27 17.72 -9.96
N PRO A 105 -9.96 18.89 -9.96
CA PRO A 105 -10.67 19.42 -8.79
C PRO A 105 -11.80 18.54 -8.28
N GLN A 106 -12.30 17.60 -9.07
CA GLN A 106 -13.40 16.71 -8.70
C GLN A 106 -12.92 15.36 -8.17
N SER A 107 -11.66 15.02 -8.39
CA SER A 107 -11.10 13.71 -8.05
C SER A 107 -10.99 13.46 -6.55
N THR A 108 -11.18 12.20 -6.17
CA THR A 108 -10.87 11.69 -4.83
C THR A 108 -9.77 10.64 -4.89
N GLN A 109 -9.08 10.43 -3.78
CA GLN A 109 -7.93 9.53 -3.71
C GLN A 109 -7.97 8.72 -2.41
N LEU A 110 -7.60 7.42 -2.47
CA LEU A 110 -7.43 6.56 -1.32
C LEU A 110 -5.95 6.26 -1.07
N ILE A 111 -5.53 6.34 0.19
CA ILE A 111 -4.16 5.98 0.59
C ILE A 111 -4.24 4.81 1.57
N PHE A 112 -3.65 3.68 1.21
CA PHE A 112 -3.61 2.48 2.03
C PHE A 112 -2.31 2.40 2.84
N CYS A 113 -2.46 2.27 4.17
CA CYS A 113 -1.36 2.02 5.10
C CYS A 113 -1.86 1.18 6.28
N ASP A 114 -1.36 -0.06 6.39
CA ASP A 114 -1.72 -1.01 7.44
C ASP A 114 -0.74 -0.99 8.63
N ILE A 115 0.53 -0.66 8.37
CA ILE A 115 1.62 -0.81 9.36
C ILE A 115 1.53 0.22 10.49
N SER A 116 1.08 1.44 10.21
CA SER A 116 1.07 2.53 11.18
C SER A 116 -0.25 3.26 11.17
N THR A 117 -1.23 2.68 11.86
CA THR A 117 -2.56 3.29 12.06
C THR A 117 -2.50 4.42 13.11
N PRO A 118 -3.50 5.32 13.17
CA PRO A 118 -3.51 6.45 14.11
C PRO A 118 -3.36 6.02 15.58
N LYS A 119 -2.45 6.69 16.30
CA LYS A 119 -2.16 6.50 17.72
C LYS A 119 -1.56 7.78 18.31
N ASN A 120 -1.40 7.83 19.63
CA ASN A 120 -0.88 9.02 20.34
C ASN A 120 0.62 9.28 20.10
N SER A 121 1.39 8.29 19.63
CA SER A 121 2.78 8.47 19.21
C SER A 121 2.88 8.77 17.73
N PHE A 122 4.09 9.02 17.21
CA PHE A 122 4.33 9.18 15.77
C PHE A 122 3.61 8.10 14.96
N ASN A 123 2.88 8.51 13.94
CA ASN A 123 2.23 7.63 13.00
C ASN A 123 2.18 8.26 11.59
N ILE A 124 2.09 7.39 10.61
CA ILE A 124 2.14 7.77 9.19
C ILE A 124 0.94 8.61 8.75
N TYR A 125 -0.23 8.37 9.32
CA TYR A 125 -1.45 9.11 8.96
C TYR A 125 -1.33 10.60 9.28
N GLN A 126 -0.87 10.92 10.49
CA GLN A 126 -0.67 12.31 10.89
C GLN A 126 0.48 12.97 10.13
N GLU A 127 1.59 12.26 9.93
CA GLU A 127 2.73 12.78 9.18
C GLU A 127 2.37 13.07 7.72
N LEU A 128 1.66 12.14 7.07
CA LEU A 128 1.21 12.34 5.69
C LEU A 128 0.19 13.49 5.60
N SER A 129 -0.77 13.55 6.53
CA SER A 129 -1.73 14.68 6.58
C SER A 129 -1.02 16.02 6.77
N ARG A 130 0.04 16.09 7.59
CA ARG A 130 0.86 17.29 7.74
C ARG A 130 1.47 17.72 6.39
N ARG A 131 2.11 16.78 5.70
CA ARG A 131 2.75 17.01 4.39
C ARG A 131 1.77 17.45 3.31
N LEU A 132 0.57 16.89 3.30
CA LEU A 132 -0.50 17.27 2.37
C LEU A 132 -1.01 18.69 2.66
N LYS A 133 -1.19 19.04 3.94
CA LYS A 133 -1.60 20.40 4.35
C LYS A 133 -0.54 21.44 4.00
N GLU A 134 0.73 21.15 4.17
CA GLU A 134 1.85 22.02 3.78
C GLU A 134 1.89 22.26 2.27
N ARG A 135 1.34 21.37 1.47
CA ARG A 135 1.15 21.50 0.01
C ARG A 135 -0.18 22.15 -0.40
N GLY A 136 -0.93 22.67 0.56
CA GLY A 136 -2.14 23.44 0.30
C GLY A 136 -3.44 22.64 0.29
N ILE A 137 -3.43 21.32 0.58
CA ILE A 137 -4.68 20.56 0.69
C ILE A 137 -5.37 20.89 2.03
N PRO A 138 -6.60 21.41 2.02
CA PRO A 138 -7.30 21.82 3.24
C PRO A 138 -7.53 20.65 4.19
N ALA A 139 -7.33 20.87 5.49
CA ALA A 139 -7.52 19.83 6.51
C ALA A 139 -8.92 19.19 6.47
N ARG A 140 -9.97 19.96 6.11
CA ARG A 140 -11.35 19.48 5.99
C ARG A 140 -11.55 18.49 4.83
N GLU A 141 -10.63 18.43 3.88
CA GLU A 141 -10.69 17.54 2.71
C GLU A 141 -9.84 16.28 2.88
N ILE A 142 -9.18 16.13 4.05
CA ILE A 142 -8.38 14.95 4.41
C ILE A 142 -9.08 14.22 5.57
N ALA A 143 -9.36 12.93 5.40
CA ALA A 143 -9.99 12.11 6.43
C ALA A 143 -9.18 10.83 6.73
N PHE A 144 -9.32 10.35 7.96
CA PHE A 144 -8.83 9.04 8.39
C PHE A 144 -10.02 8.14 8.68
N ILE A 145 -10.13 7.00 8.03
CA ILE A 145 -11.22 6.04 8.27
C ILE A 145 -11.36 5.65 9.76
N HIS A 146 -10.24 5.65 10.49
CA HIS A 146 -10.17 5.28 11.90
C HIS A 146 -10.88 6.26 12.85
N SER A 147 -11.14 7.49 12.40
CA SER A 147 -11.89 8.50 13.16
C SER A 147 -13.39 8.26 13.14
N TYR A 148 -13.89 7.43 12.21
CA TYR A 148 -15.30 7.14 12.01
C TYR A 148 -15.63 5.74 12.55
N LYS A 149 -16.16 5.70 13.79
CA LYS A 149 -16.34 4.44 14.55
C LYS A 149 -17.70 3.79 14.31
N SER A 150 -18.76 4.60 14.18
CA SER A 150 -20.12 4.08 13.95
C SER A 150 -20.37 3.84 12.46
N GLU A 151 -21.37 3.02 12.17
CA GLU A 151 -21.80 2.74 10.78
C GLU A 151 -22.36 3.99 10.11
N GLU A 152 -23.16 4.78 10.85
CA GLU A 152 -23.72 6.04 10.36
C GLU A 152 -22.62 7.04 10.00
N SER A 153 -21.60 7.21 10.87
CA SER A 153 -20.49 8.12 10.60
C SER A 153 -19.66 7.70 9.38
N ARG A 154 -19.49 6.38 9.17
CA ARG A 154 -18.82 5.88 7.95
C ARG A 154 -19.64 6.10 6.70
N LYS A 155 -20.98 5.89 6.76
CA LYS A 155 -21.87 6.16 5.64
C LYS A 155 -21.78 7.64 5.25
N GLN A 156 -21.89 8.54 6.21
CA GLN A 156 -21.72 9.98 5.97
C GLN A 156 -20.36 10.29 5.32
N LEU A 157 -19.27 9.73 5.83
CA LEU A 157 -17.93 9.88 5.24
C LEU A 157 -17.90 9.45 3.77
N PHE A 158 -18.49 8.30 3.44
CA PHE A 158 -18.50 7.79 2.07
C PHE A 158 -19.36 8.65 1.13
N ASP A 159 -20.48 9.17 1.62
CA ASP A 159 -21.30 10.12 0.88
C ASP A 159 -20.51 11.42 0.61
N GLU A 160 -19.80 11.96 1.61
CA GLU A 160 -18.95 13.16 1.47
C GLU A 160 -17.80 12.96 0.49
N ILE A 161 -17.21 11.75 0.44
CA ILE A 161 -16.18 11.38 -0.55
C ILE A 161 -16.78 11.34 -1.95
N ASN A 162 -17.89 10.63 -2.14
CA ASN A 162 -18.57 10.55 -3.45
C ASN A 162 -19.06 11.92 -3.95
N MET A 163 -19.37 12.85 -3.04
CA MET A 163 -19.67 14.24 -3.39
C MET A 163 -18.40 15.08 -3.70
N GLY A 164 -17.19 14.57 -3.40
CA GLY A 164 -15.93 15.30 -3.57
C GLY A 164 -15.66 16.34 -2.48
N LYS A 165 -16.38 16.31 -1.35
CA LYS A 165 -16.13 17.18 -0.19
C LYS A 165 -14.88 16.76 0.58
N ILE A 166 -14.68 15.45 0.72
CA ILE A 166 -13.44 14.84 1.23
C ILE A 166 -12.72 14.25 0.03
N ARG A 167 -11.54 14.76 -0.25
CA ARG A 167 -10.78 14.41 -1.46
C ARG A 167 -9.67 13.41 -1.22
N VAL A 168 -9.18 13.29 0.03
CA VAL A 168 -8.14 12.33 0.39
C VAL A 168 -8.59 11.54 1.60
N LEU A 169 -8.74 10.21 1.43
CA LEU A 169 -9.03 9.30 2.53
C LEU A 169 -7.83 8.39 2.79
N ILE A 170 -7.35 8.38 4.05
CA ILE A 170 -6.26 7.51 4.49
C ILE A 170 -6.86 6.39 5.35
N GLY A 171 -6.53 5.14 5.03
CA GLY A 171 -7.09 4.00 5.73
C GLY A 171 -6.27 2.72 5.66
N SER A 172 -6.65 1.76 6.49
CA SER A 172 -6.12 0.41 6.43
C SER A 172 -6.99 -0.49 5.55
N THR A 173 -6.40 -1.56 5.02
CA THR A 173 -7.12 -2.56 4.22
C THR A 173 -8.36 -3.07 4.94
N PHE A 174 -8.23 -3.41 6.22
CA PHE A 174 -9.33 -3.93 7.01
C PHE A 174 -10.49 -2.93 7.14
N LYS A 175 -10.19 -1.66 7.44
CA LYS A 175 -11.23 -0.63 7.66
C LYS A 175 -11.91 -0.17 6.37
N LEU A 176 -11.16 -0.10 5.27
CA LEU A 176 -11.68 0.25 3.95
C LEU A 176 -12.20 -0.96 3.18
N GLY A 177 -11.89 -2.18 3.64
CA GLY A 177 -12.29 -3.42 3.00
C GLY A 177 -13.76 -3.76 3.16
N ILE A 178 -14.43 -3.31 4.23
CA ILE A 178 -15.81 -3.66 4.52
C ILE A 178 -16.74 -2.52 4.09
N GLY A 179 -17.55 -2.75 3.03
CA GLY A 179 -18.67 -1.90 2.65
C GLY A 179 -18.36 -0.49 2.14
N ALA A 180 -17.08 -0.15 1.91
CA ALA A 180 -16.73 1.18 1.44
C ALA A 180 -17.14 1.38 -0.03
N ASN A 181 -18.21 2.13 -0.26
CA ASN A 181 -18.64 2.58 -1.59
C ASN A 181 -18.15 4.02 -1.79
N VAL A 182 -16.94 4.19 -2.33
CA VAL A 182 -16.25 5.49 -2.48
C VAL A 182 -15.72 5.69 -3.89
N GLN A 183 -16.25 4.91 -4.85
CA GLN A 183 -15.67 4.81 -6.19
C GLN A 183 -16.06 5.94 -7.14
N SER A 184 -17.18 6.68 -6.93
CA SER A 184 -17.73 7.57 -7.95
C SER A 184 -16.71 8.53 -8.53
N LYS A 185 -15.93 9.21 -7.71
CA LYS A 185 -14.89 10.17 -8.13
C LYS A 185 -13.47 9.69 -7.87
N LEU A 186 -13.29 8.39 -7.61
CA LEU A 186 -12.01 7.84 -7.20
C LEU A 186 -11.04 7.75 -8.39
N LYS A 187 -10.08 8.67 -8.42
CA LYS A 187 -9.09 8.82 -9.49
C LYS A 187 -7.83 8.02 -9.26
N ALA A 188 -7.41 7.89 -7.98
CA ALA A 188 -6.18 7.17 -7.66
C ALA A 188 -6.25 6.42 -6.34
N ILE A 189 -5.52 5.31 -6.27
CA ILE A 189 -5.16 4.65 -5.02
C ILE A 189 -3.64 4.62 -4.85
N HIS A 190 -3.20 4.69 -3.60
CA HIS A 190 -1.79 4.75 -3.23
C HIS A 190 -1.48 3.66 -2.21
N HIS A 191 -0.62 2.72 -2.57
CA HIS A 191 -0.13 1.66 -1.68
C HIS A 191 1.17 2.10 -1.00
N LEU A 192 1.08 2.66 0.21
CA LEU A 192 2.27 3.04 1.00
C LEU A 192 2.99 1.83 1.58
N ASP A 193 2.26 0.78 1.89
CA ASP A 193 2.79 -0.48 2.37
C ASP A 193 2.25 -1.67 1.56
N VAL A 194 2.97 -2.79 1.67
CA VAL A 194 2.62 -4.03 0.98
C VAL A 194 1.72 -4.88 1.88
N PRO A 195 0.54 -5.29 1.44
CA PRO A 195 -0.29 -6.20 2.22
C PRO A 195 0.34 -7.60 2.29
N TRP A 196 -0.06 -8.39 3.30
CA TRP A 196 0.46 -9.74 3.48
C TRP A 196 -0.10 -10.78 2.51
N ARG A 197 -1.34 -10.57 2.07
CA ARG A 197 -2.09 -11.55 1.26
C ARG A 197 -2.45 -10.96 -0.09
N PRO A 198 -2.37 -11.75 -1.18
CA PRO A 198 -2.86 -11.34 -2.49
C PRO A 198 -4.33 -10.88 -2.47
N ALA A 199 -5.18 -11.54 -1.67
CA ALA A 199 -6.59 -11.15 -1.51
C ALA A 199 -6.76 -9.71 -0.98
N ASP A 200 -5.86 -9.26 -0.10
CA ASP A 200 -5.89 -7.89 0.42
C ASP A 200 -5.54 -6.87 -0.68
N MET A 201 -4.66 -7.23 -1.62
CA MET A 201 -4.36 -6.39 -2.79
C MET A 201 -5.57 -6.29 -3.71
N VAL A 202 -6.20 -7.43 -4.04
CA VAL A 202 -7.43 -7.47 -4.84
C VAL A 202 -8.52 -6.62 -4.18
N GLN A 203 -8.64 -6.68 -2.84
CA GLN A 203 -9.60 -5.89 -2.09
C GLN A 203 -9.31 -4.39 -2.16
N ARG A 204 -8.04 -3.97 -2.06
CA ARG A 204 -7.63 -2.57 -2.20
C ARG A 204 -7.94 -2.05 -3.61
N GLU A 205 -7.49 -2.76 -4.64
CA GLU A 205 -7.65 -2.37 -6.04
C GLU A 205 -9.12 -2.44 -6.50
N GLY A 206 -9.90 -3.37 -5.96
CA GLY A 206 -11.34 -3.46 -6.19
C GLY A 206 -12.16 -2.26 -5.67
N ARG A 207 -11.52 -1.27 -5.00
CA ARG A 207 -12.19 -0.01 -4.66
C ARG A 207 -12.23 0.96 -5.84
N ILE A 208 -11.21 0.94 -6.68
CA ILE A 208 -11.12 1.83 -7.84
C ILE A 208 -11.58 1.14 -9.13
N LEU A 209 -11.26 -0.14 -9.30
CA LEU A 209 -11.70 -0.97 -10.41
C LEU A 209 -13.09 -1.52 -10.13
N ARG A 210 -14.10 -0.63 -10.10
CA ARG A 210 -15.46 -0.95 -9.70
C ARG A 210 -16.47 -0.20 -10.52
N ARG A 211 -17.63 -0.83 -10.73
CA ARG A 211 -18.81 -0.21 -11.34
C ARG A 211 -19.20 1.07 -10.63
N GLY A 212 -19.55 2.10 -11.39
CA GLY A 212 -19.93 3.41 -10.88
C GLY A 212 -18.75 4.33 -10.59
N ASN A 213 -17.54 3.99 -11.03
CA ASN A 213 -16.45 4.96 -11.11
C ASN A 213 -16.64 5.80 -12.37
N GLU A 214 -16.75 7.12 -12.20
CA GLU A 214 -17.02 8.08 -13.26
C GLU A 214 -15.76 8.47 -14.07
N ASN A 215 -14.58 7.98 -13.65
CA ASN A 215 -13.33 8.26 -14.34
C ASN A 215 -13.04 7.21 -15.43
N ASP A 216 -12.77 7.64 -16.65
CA ASP A 216 -12.32 6.77 -17.73
C ASP A 216 -10.92 6.22 -17.48
N GLU A 217 -10.04 7.03 -16.90
CA GLU A 217 -8.66 6.69 -16.55
C GLU A 217 -8.43 6.81 -15.05
N VAL A 218 -7.83 5.77 -14.45
CA VAL A 218 -7.50 5.71 -13.04
C VAL A 218 -6.04 5.30 -12.81
N TYR A 219 -5.51 5.63 -11.64
CA TYR A 219 -4.11 5.39 -11.30
C TYR A 219 -3.97 4.52 -10.06
N ILE A 220 -3.02 3.57 -10.11
CA ILE A 220 -2.63 2.74 -8.97
C ILE A 220 -1.15 2.97 -8.69
N TYR A 221 -0.83 3.68 -7.62
CA TYR A 221 0.54 3.97 -7.20
C TYR A 221 1.03 2.94 -6.20
N ARG A 222 2.24 2.42 -6.44
CA ARG A 222 2.97 1.56 -5.51
C ARG A 222 4.29 2.23 -5.14
N TYR A 223 4.51 2.48 -3.85
CA TYR A 223 5.73 3.12 -3.34
C TYR A 223 6.69 2.06 -2.84
N ILE A 224 7.85 1.95 -3.47
CA ILE A 224 8.81 0.86 -3.26
C ILE A 224 10.18 1.44 -2.96
N THR A 225 10.68 1.24 -1.73
CA THR A 225 12.05 1.59 -1.40
C THR A 225 12.98 0.47 -1.85
N LYS A 226 13.83 0.76 -2.82
CA LYS A 226 14.75 -0.21 -3.43
C LYS A 226 15.72 -0.79 -2.41
N GLY A 227 15.97 -2.10 -2.48
CA GLY A 227 16.89 -2.78 -1.57
C GLY A 227 16.45 -2.78 -0.09
N SER A 228 15.15 -2.64 0.17
CA SER A 228 14.53 -2.74 1.49
C SER A 228 13.55 -3.92 1.58
N PHE A 229 12.91 -4.07 2.74
CA PHE A 229 11.83 -5.05 2.92
C PHE A 229 10.61 -4.83 2.00
N ASP A 230 10.44 -3.65 1.40
CA ASP A 230 9.37 -3.43 0.42
C ASP A 230 9.57 -4.29 -0.82
N ALA A 231 10.74 -4.20 -1.45
CA ALA A 231 11.04 -4.96 -2.66
C ALA A 231 10.85 -6.48 -2.42
N TYR A 232 11.34 -6.96 -1.29
CA TYR A 232 11.14 -8.35 -0.87
C TYR A 232 9.66 -8.70 -0.65
N SER A 233 8.90 -7.83 0.02
CA SER A 233 7.48 -8.06 0.30
C SER A 233 6.63 -8.06 -0.97
N TRP A 234 6.90 -7.16 -1.92
CA TRP A 234 6.27 -7.14 -3.23
C TRP A 234 6.56 -8.42 -4.01
N GLN A 235 7.81 -8.86 -4.04
CA GLN A 235 8.20 -10.09 -4.72
C GLN A 235 7.49 -11.32 -4.13
N ILE A 236 7.40 -11.42 -2.80
CA ILE A 236 6.66 -12.51 -2.14
C ILE A 236 5.17 -12.46 -2.52
N LEU A 237 4.57 -11.27 -2.52
CA LEU A 237 3.16 -11.10 -2.86
C LEU A 237 2.89 -11.56 -4.30
N GLU A 238 3.72 -11.16 -5.24
CA GLU A 238 3.64 -11.55 -6.66
C GLU A 238 3.82 -13.07 -6.83
N ASN A 239 4.79 -13.67 -6.15
CA ASN A 239 4.99 -15.11 -6.20
C ASN A 239 3.79 -15.89 -5.64
N LYS A 240 3.20 -15.43 -4.53
CA LYS A 240 1.96 -16.01 -3.98
C LYS A 240 0.81 -15.90 -4.97
N GLN A 241 0.66 -14.75 -5.62
CA GLN A 241 -0.39 -14.51 -6.60
C GLN A 241 -0.23 -15.43 -7.82
N LYS A 242 0.98 -15.54 -8.34
CA LYS A 242 1.30 -16.47 -9.46
C LYS A 242 0.96 -17.91 -9.08
N PHE A 243 1.40 -18.37 -7.91
CA PHE A 243 1.11 -19.72 -7.43
C PHE A 243 -0.40 -19.99 -7.34
N ILE A 244 -1.17 -19.06 -6.76
CA ILE A 244 -2.63 -19.19 -6.66
C ILE A 244 -3.26 -19.26 -8.06
N SER A 245 -2.85 -18.38 -8.99
CA SER A 245 -3.37 -18.36 -10.36
C SER A 245 -3.06 -19.67 -11.10
N GLN A 246 -1.85 -20.20 -10.98
CA GLN A 246 -1.43 -21.47 -11.57
C GLN A 246 -2.24 -22.64 -11.00
N PHE A 247 -2.39 -22.68 -9.67
CA PHE A 247 -3.17 -23.72 -9.00
C PHE A 247 -4.64 -23.72 -9.45
N LEU A 248 -5.25 -22.53 -9.55
CA LEU A 248 -6.66 -22.40 -9.98
C LEU A 248 -6.85 -22.65 -11.48
N SER A 249 -5.87 -22.34 -12.31
CA SER A 249 -5.97 -22.56 -13.77
C SER A 249 -5.66 -24.02 -14.20
N GLY A 250 -5.09 -24.84 -13.32
CA GLY A 250 -4.79 -26.23 -13.58
C GLY A 250 -3.71 -26.49 -14.65
N THR A 251 -3.10 -25.45 -15.20
CA THR A 251 -2.27 -25.53 -16.42
C THR A 251 -0.81 -25.92 -16.18
N GLU A 252 -0.31 -25.89 -14.96
CA GLU A 252 1.11 -26.21 -14.69
C GLU A 252 1.35 -27.43 -13.78
N TYR A 253 0.33 -28.01 -13.18
CA TYR A 253 0.50 -29.23 -12.38
C TYR A 253 0.94 -30.45 -13.23
N GLN A 254 0.60 -30.46 -14.52
CA GLN A 254 1.02 -31.51 -15.45
C GLN A 254 2.51 -31.43 -15.83
N ARG A 255 3.09 -30.21 -15.94
CA ARG A 255 4.51 -30.07 -16.34
C ARG A 255 5.51 -30.46 -15.26
N THR A 256 5.20 -30.18 -13.98
CA THR A 256 6.13 -30.49 -12.87
C THR A 256 6.15 -31.96 -12.51
N VAL A 257 5.10 -32.71 -12.79
CA VAL A 257 5.05 -34.19 -12.58
C VAL A 257 5.78 -34.93 -13.71
N GLU A 258 5.67 -34.47 -14.94
CA GLU A 258 6.40 -35.04 -16.09
C GLU A 258 7.92 -34.80 -16.00
N ASP A 259 8.37 -33.69 -15.42
CA ASP A 259 9.80 -33.39 -15.20
C ASP A 259 10.42 -34.17 -14.02
N LEU A 260 9.61 -34.82 -13.17
CA LEU A 260 10.06 -35.65 -12.05
C LEU A 260 10.05 -37.14 -12.38
N GLU A 261 9.46 -37.56 -13.50
CA GLU A 261 9.41 -38.97 -13.98
C GLU A 261 10.40 -39.28 -15.11
N ASN A 262 11.23 -38.32 -15.55
CA ASN A 262 12.36 -38.45 -16.46
C ASN A 262 13.68 -38.15 -15.76
#